data_98ef874f3c0b49b23b627cad9c443359
#
_entry.id   98ef874f3c0b49b23b627cad9c443359
#
_cell.length_a   1.000
_cell.length_b   1.000
_cell.length_c   1.000
_cell.angle_alpha   90.00
_cell.angle_beta   90.00
_cell.angle_gamma   90.00
#
_symmetry.space_group_name_H-M   'P 1'
#
loop_
_entity.id
_entity.type
_entity.pdbx_description
1 polymer ?
#
loop_
_entity_poly.entity_id
_entity_poly.type
_entity_poly.pdbx_seq_one_letter_code
_entity_poly.pdbx_strand_id
1 'polypeptide(L)'
;MQIPTDKYGAGHTLDDGRHCVHFERHLPYPIETIWASLTDPAHLTKWFPGLVFEAKLGGKFEIWFSGECDGPAHVSGEVSAFEPPYVLQLGSIRWELSAHGEGCLLVFTDILYVDERGLEYVSNSVLGGWHKYLDSLERHLDGGAGDPRTDVEVDYSKL
;
A
#
# COMPACT_ATOMS: atom_id res chain seq x y z
N MET A 1 22.63 4.44 -9.10
CA MET A 1 21.40 5.10 -9.55
C MET A 1 20.69 5.68 -8.35
N GLN A 2 20.30 6.91 -8.45
CA GLN A 2 19.59 7.59 -7.37
C GLN A 2 18.09 7.36 -7.54
N ILE A 3 17.43 6.84 -6.50
CA ILE A 3 15.97 6.67 -6.51
C ILE A 3 15.34 8.07 -6.41
N PRO A 4 14.33 8.39 -7.25
CA PRO A 4 13.66 9.69 -7.15
C PRO A 4 13.09 9.92 -5.75
N THR A 5 13.38 11.08 -5.16
CA THR A 5 12.97 11.39 -3.78
C THR A 5 11.46 11.51 -3.60
N ASP A 6 10.73 11.80 -4.69
CA ASP A 6 9.27 11.89 -4.69
C ASP A 6 8.57 10.54 -4.54
N LYS A 7 9.31 9.43 -4.68
CA LYS A 7 8.78 8.09 -4.49
C LYS A 7 8.94 7.55 -3.07
N TYR A 8 9.73 8.22 -2.25
CA TYR A 8 9.93 7.81 -0.86
C TYR A 8 8.75 8.18 0.02
N GLY A 9 8.47 7.31 0.96
CA GLY A 9 7.53 7.61 2.03
C GLY A 9 8.20 8.35 3.17
N ALA A 10 7.39 8.85 4.08
CA ALA A 10 7.82 9.50 5.30
C ALA A 10 6.96 9.04 6.46
N GLY A 11 7.53 9.07 7.65
CA GLY A 11 6.81 8.71 8.85
C GLY A 11 6.72 9.89 9.81
N HIS A 12 5.62 9.96 10.56
CA HIS A 12 5.45 10.95 11.63
C HIS A 12 4.62 10.36 12.76
N THR A 13 4.86 10.86 13.97
CA THR A 13 4.13 10.43 15.16
C THR A 13 2.86 11.28 15.32
N LEU A 14 1.73 10.62 15.56
CA LEU A 14 0.46 11.28 15.81
C LEU A 14 0.39 11.73 17.28
N ASP A 15 -0.54 12.65 17.58
CA ASP A 15 -0.70 13.22 18.93
C ASP A 15 -1.01 12.15 20.00
N ASP A 16 -1.62 11.04 19.58
CA ASP A 16 -1.96 9.94 20.50
C ASP A 16 -0.84 8.89 20.64
N GLY A 17 0.32 9.14 20.04
CA GLY A 17 1.48 8.25 20.14
C GLY A 17 1.57 7.18 19.05
N ARG A 18 0.54 7.04 18.22
CA ARG A 18 0.63 6.14 17.07
C ARG A 18 1.54 6.75 16.00
N HIS A 19 2.00 5.93 15.09
CA HIS A 19 2.88 6.36 14.01
C HIS A 19 2.19 6.19 12.66
N CYS A 20 2.30 7.20 11.80
CA CYS A 20 1.73 7.17 10.47
C CYS A 20 2.86 7.16 9.45
N VAL A 21 2.80 6.21 8.50
CA VAL A 21 3.66 6.23 7.31
C VAL A 21 2.82 6.73 6.14
N HIS A 22 3.44 7.51 5.27
CA HIS A 22 2.75 8.27 4.23
C HIS A 22 3.54 8.24 2.94
N PHE A 23 2.86 7.93 1.82
CA PHE A 23 3.42 7.98 0.47
C PHE A 23 2.51 8.79 -0.42
N GLU A 24 3.11 9.52 -1.37
CA GLU A 24 2.38 10.17 -2.46
C GLU A 24 2.98 9.71 -3.78
N ARG A 25 2.14 9.23 -4.68
CA ARG A 25 2.57 8.79 -6.01
C ARG A 25 1.71 9.46 -7.07
N HIS A 26 2.36 10.12 -8.03
CA HIS A 26 1.70 10.67 -9.21
C HIS A 26 1.71 9.62 -10.30
N LEU A 27 0.53 9.14 -10.68
CA LEU A 27 0.38 8.04 -11.63
C LEU A 27 -0.23 8.58 -12.92
N PRO A 28 0.39 8.32 -14.09
CA PRO A 28 -0.08 8.86 -15.38
C PRO A 28 -1.23 8.05 -15.98
N TYR A 29 -2.22 7.70 -15.17
CA TYR A 29 -3.36 6.88 -15.57
C TYR A 29 -4.65 7.45 -14.99
N PRO A 30 -5.80 7.25 -15.66
CA PRO A 30 -7.09 7.69 -15.12
C PRO A 30 -7.39 7.04 -13.76
N ILE A 31 -8.15 7.76 -12.93
CA ILE A 31 -8.50 7.30 -11.59
C ILE A 31 -9.19 5.94 -11.61
N GLU A 32 -10.03 5.68 -12.60
CA GLU A 32 -10.75 4.41 -12.74
C GLU A 32 -9.80 3.23 -12.99
N THR A 33 -8.72 3.47 -13.73
CA THR A 33 -7.68 2.46 -13.98
C THR A 33 -6.97 2.10 -12.67
N ILE A 34 -6.63 3.10 -11.87
CA ILE A 34 -5.99 2.86 -10.56
C ILE A 34 -6.96 2.13 -9.63
N TRP A 35 -8.21 2.57 -9.59
CA TRP A 35 -9.23 1.94 -8.74
C TRP A 35 -9.39 0.45 -9.08
N ALA A 36 -9.47 0.12 -10.36
CA ALA A 36 -9.56 -1.27 -10.79
C ALA A 36 -8.35 -2.08 -10.33
N SER A 37 -7.16 -1.50 -10.40
CA SER A 37 -5.93 -2.18 -9.94
C SER A 37 -5.94 -2.43 -8.44
N LEU A 38 -6.62 -1.59 -7.65
CA LEU A 38 -6.72 -1.73 -6.20
C LEU A 38 -7.82 -2.70 -5.76
N THR A 39 -8.83 -2.94 -6.59
CA THR A 39 -10.04 -3.64 -6.15
C THR A 39 -10.38 -4.91 -6.95
N ASP A 40 -9.93 -5.01 -8.19
CA ASP A 40 -10.22 -6.18 -9.03
C ASP A 40 -9.26 -7.33 -8.70
N PRO A 41 -9.76 -8.50 -8.29
CA PRO A 41 -8.89 -9.66 -8.00
C PRO A 41 -7.96 -10.03 -9.14
N ALA A 42 -8.39 -9.85 -10.40
CA ALA A 42 -7.55 -10.14 -11.56
C ALA A 42 -6.32 -9.25 -11.62
N HIS A 43 -6.41 -8.02 -11.13
CA HIS A 43 -5.27 -7.11 -11.00
C HIS A 43 -4.45 -7.41 -9.74
N LEU A 44 -5.13 -7.60 -8.62
CA LEU A 44 -4.46 -7.82 -7.32
C LEU A 44 -3.55 -9.04 -7.35
N THR A 45 -3.95 -10.12 -7.98
CA THR A 45 -3.10 -11.32 -8.08
C THR A 45 -1.78 -11.05 -8.79
N LYS A 46 -1.69 -9.99 -9.58
CA LYS A 46 -0.49 -9.63 -10.33
C LYS A 46 0.46 -8.73 -9.58
N TRP A 47 -0.05 -7.75 -8.84
CA TRP A 47 0.84 -6.80 -8.15
C TRP A 47 0.79 -6.89 -6.63
N PHE A 48 -0.28 -7.44 -6.07
CA PHE A 48 -0.41 -7.65 -4.62
C PHE A 48 -0.95 -9.06 -4.36
N PRO A 49 -0.20 -10.11 -4.71
CA PRO A 49 -0.64 -11.47 -4.41
C PRO A 49 -0.72 -11.65 -2.89
N GLY A 50 -1.76 -12.33 -2.45
CA GLY A 50 -2.00 -12.53 -1.03
C GLY A 50 -2.93 -11.52 -0.38
N LEU A 51 -3.43 -10.53 -1.13
CA LEU A 51 -4.52 -9.66 -0.65
C LEU A 51 -5.85 -10.17 -1.17
N VAL A 52 -6.77 -10.45 -0.25
CA VAL A 52 -8.14 -10.87 -0.56
C VAL A 52 -9.09 -10.05 0.29
N PHE A 53 -10.11 -9.46 -0.31
CA PHE A 53 -11.12 -8.73 0.46
C PHE A 53 -12.46 -8.66 -0.25
N GLU A 54 -13.51 -8.43 0.54
CA GLU A 54 -14.84 -8.17 0.03
C GLU A 54 -14.95 -6.66 -0.26
N ALA A 55 -15.25 -6.31 -1.51
CA ALA A 55 -15.25 -4.91 -1.98
C ALA A 55 -16.52 -4.17 -1.53
N LYS A 56 -16.65 -3.96 -0.23
CA LYS A 56 -17.77 -3.22 0.38
C LYS A 56 -17.38 -2.77 1.78
N LEU A 57 -18.02 -1.72 2.27
CA LEU A 57 -17.83 -1.27 3.64
C LEU A 57 -18.26 -2.39 4.61
N GLY A 58 -17.40 -2.66 5.61
CA GLY A 58 -17.63 -3.75 6.57
C GLY A 58 -17.28 -5.13 6.07
N GLY A 59 -16.87 -5.27 4.80
CA GLY A 59 -16.39 -6.53 4.25
C GLY A 59 -15.11 -6.97 4.95
N LYS A 60 -14.79 -8.25 4.85
CA LYS A 60 -13.58 -8.79 5.46
C LYS A 60 -12.40 -8.69 4.52
N PHE A 61 -11.20 -8.48 5.07
CA PHE A 61 -9.97 -8.57 4.31
C PHE A 61 -8.95 -9.43 5.03
N GLU A 62 -8.07 -10.04 4.23
CA GLU A 62 -6.95 -10.84 4.72
C GLU A 62 -5.74 -10.59 3.83
N ILE A 63 -4.57 -10.49 4.44
CA ILE A 63 -3.30 -10.30 3.72
C ILE A 63 -2.31 -11.37 4.14
N TRP A 64 -1.80 -12.10 3.14
CA TRP A 64 -0.67 -13.01 3.27
C TRP A 64 0.52 -12.39 2.52
N PHE A 65 1.44 -11.78 3.23
CA PHE A 65 2.59 -11.13 2.58
C PHE A 65 3.52 -12.12 1.86
N SER A 66 3.39 -13.42 2.19
CA SER A 66 4.06 -14.48 1.43
C SER A 66 3.47 -14.67 0.03
N GLY A 67 2.27 -14.13 -0.22
CA GLY A 67 1.53 -14.34 -1.46
C GLY A 67 0.80 -15.68 -1.51
N GLU A 68 1.01 -16.54 -0.53
CA GLU A 68 0.35 -17.85 -0.45
C GLU A 68 -0.77 -17.78 0.57
N CYS A 69 -2.02 -17.89 0.10
CA CYS A 69 -3.20 -17.83 0.93
C CYS A 69 -3.39 -19.14 1.69
N ASP A 70 -2.45 -19.46 2.56
CA ASP A 70 -2.39 -20.71 3.31
C ASP A 70 -2.12 -20.41 4.78
N GLY A 71 -2.84 -21.08 5.66
CA GLY A 71 -2.75 -20.86 7.10
C GLY A 71 -3.37 -19.54 7.53
N PRO A 72 -3.03 -19.05 8.74
CA PRO A 72 -3.53 -17.77 9.23
C PRO A 72 -2.95 -16.59 8.44
N ALA A 73 -3.78 -15.61 8.13
CA ALA A 73 -3.34 -14.38 7.47
C ALA A 73 -2.39 -13.59 8.39
N HIS A 74 -1.43 -12.87 7.80
CA HIS A 74 -0.53 -11.99 8.54
C HIS A 74 -1.29 -10.77 9.10
N VAL A 75 -2.23 -10.25 8.32
CA VAL A 75 -3.09 -9.15 8.72
C VAL A 75 -4.51 -9.49 8.29
N SER A 76 -5.49 -9.21 9.14
CA SER A 76 -6.89 -9.40 8.82
C SER A 76 -7.74 -8.36 9.55
N GLY A 77 -8.94 -8.12 9.04
CA GLY A 77 -9.86 -7.16 9.64
C GLY A 77 -11.01 -6.86 8.70
N GLU A 78 -11.54 -5.65 8.82
CA GLU A 78 -12.68 -5.20 8.03
C GLU A 78 -12.31 -4.02 7.13
N VAL A 79 -13.02 -3.93 6.00
CA VAL A 79 -12.95 -2.76 5.12
C VAL A 79 -13.57 -1.60 5.88
N SER A 80 -12.75 -0.64 6.30
CA SER A 80 -13.16 0.46 7.16
C SER A 80 -13.56 1.72 6.39
N ALA A 81 -13.23 1.81 5.08
CA ALA A 81 -13.73 2.84 4.19
C ALA A 81 -13.78 2.27 2.76
N PHE A 82 -14.87 2.56 2.05
CA PHE A 82 -15.06 2.12 0.68
C PHE A 82 -15.90 3.15 -0.08
N GLU A 83 -15.21 4.03 -0.80
CA GLU A 83 -15.84 5.14 -1.54
C GLU A 83 -15.29 5.16 -2.98
N PRO A 84 -15.83 4.31 -3.88
CA PRO A 84 -15.36 4.24 -5.25
C PRO A 84 -15.53 5.56 -6.01
N PRO A 85 -14.57 5.99 -6.81
CA PRO A 85 -13.24 5.42 -7.01
C PRO A 85 -12.16 6.15 -6.20
N TYR A 86 -12.50 6.72 -5.05
CA TYR A 86 -11.66 7.67 -4.31
C TYR A 86 -10.97 7.11 -3.08
N VAL A 87 -11.64 6.24 -2.31
CA VAL A 87 -11.11 5.79 -1.02
C VAL A 87 -11.30 4.30 -0.84
N LEU A 88 -10.21 3.61 -0.49
CA LEU A 88 -10.21 2.23 0.00
C LEU A 88 -9.40 2.19 1.28
N GLN A 89 -9.97 1.68 2.36
CA GLN A 89 -9.24 1.48 3.60
C GLN A 89 -9.50 0.08 4.14
N LEU A 90 -8.41 -0.64 4.37
CA LEU A 90 -8.40 -1.99 4.91
C LEU A 90 -7.80 -1.92 6.32
N GLY A 91 -8.65 -1.84 7.34
CA GLY A 91 -8.18 -1.59 8.70
C GLY A 91 -7.46 -0.25 8.79
N SER A 92 -6.17 -0.27 9.08
CA SER A 92 -5.33 0.94 9.16
C SER A 92 -4.70 1.34 7.82
N ILE A 93 -4.82 0.50 6.80
CA ILE A 93 -4.14 0.67 5.51
C ILE A 93 -5.07 1.40 4.56
N ARG A 94 -4.68 2.60 4.11
CA ARG A 94 -5.57 3.48 3.36
C ARG A 94 -4.97 3.94 2.03
N TRP A 95 -5.75 3.83 0.96
CA TRP A 95 -5.46 4.38 -0.35
C TRP A 95 -6.49 5.45 -0.67
N GLU A 96 -6.02 6.66 -1.00
CA GLU A 96 -6.87 7.76 -1.47
C GLU A 96 -6.45 8.17 -2.87
N LEU A 97 -7.42 8.33 -3.75
CA LEU A 97 -7.19 8.70 -5.14
C LEU A 97 -7.86 10.03 -5.45
N SER A 98 -7.16 10.90 -6.17
CA SER A 98 -7.73 12.12 -6.72
C SER A 98 -7.25 12.34 -8.13
N ALA A 99 -8.14 12.80 -9.00
CA ALA A 99 -7.80 13.06 -10.39
C ALA A 99 -6.97 14.33 -10.51
N HIS A 100 -5.90 14.27 -11.29
CA HIS A 100 -5.01 15.39 -11.58
C HIS A 100 -4.74 15.42 -13.07
N GLY A 101 -5.48 16.27 -13.81
CA GLY A 101 -5.41 16.27 -15.27
C GLY A 101 -5.84 14.92 -15.82
N GLU A 102 -4.98 14.31 -16.63
CA GLU A 102 -5.23 12.97 -17.17
C GLU A 102 -4.72 11.85 -16.27
N GLY A 103 -4.03 12.22 -15.18
CA GLY A 103 -3.47 11.27 -14.23
C GLY A 103 -4.21 11.25 -12.91
N CYS A 104 -3.58 10.63 -11.93
CA CYS A 104 -4.14 10.44 -10.59
C CYS A 104 -3.05 10.63 -9.55
N LEU A 105 -3.39 11.29 -8.44
CA LEU A 105 -2.56 11.31 -7.25
C LEU A 105 -3.05 10.21 -6.31
N LEU A 106 -2.15 9.29 -5.99
CA LEU A 106 -2.37 8.25 -4.99
C LEU A 106 -1.70 8.69 -3.69
N VAL A 107 -2.48 8.78 -2.63
CA VAL A 107 -1.99 9.00 -1.27
C VAL A 107 -2.20 7.71 -0.48
N PHE A 108 -1.12 7.14 0.00
CA PHE A 108 -1.14 5.91 0.79
C PHE A 108 -0.72 6.22 2.22
N THR A 109 -1.49 5.73 3.18
CA THR A 109 -1.15 5.86 4.60
C THR A 109 -1.37 4.55 5.32
N ASP A 110 -0.55 4.29 6.33
CA ASP A 110 -0.75 3.17 7.25
C ASP A 110 -0.43 3.67 8.66
N ILE A 111 -1.35 3.43 9.59
CA ILE A 111 -1.20 3.84 10.99
C ILE A 111 -0.88 2.61 11.82
N LEU A 112 0.21 2.67 12.55
CA LEU A 112 0.72 1.53 13.30
C LEU A 112 1.03 1.90 14.76
N TYR A 113 1.04 0.86 15.59
CA TYR A 113 1.50 0.98 16.96
C TYR A 113 2.97 0.60 17.02
N VAL A 114 3.75 1.37 17.78
CA VAL A 114 5.17 1.10 17.97
C VAL A 114 5.32 -0.01 19.00
N ASP A 115 6.07 -1.05 18.65
CA ASP A 115 6.34 -2.15 19.55
C ASP A 115 7.69 -1.96 20.27
N GLU A 116 8.12 -2.99 20.98
CA GLU A 116 9.36 -2.99 21.79
C GLU A 116 10.64 -2.81 20.97
N ARG A 117 10.60 -3.04 19.65
CA ARG A 117 11.77 -2.83 18.77
C ARG A 117 12.07 -1.36 18.54
N GLY A 118 11.12 -0.49 18.88
CA GLY A 118 11.29 0.96 18.80
C GLY A 118 10.77 1.58 17.53
N LEU A 119 10.51 2.89 17.61
CA LEU A 119 9.91 3.66 16.54
C LEU A 119 10.70 3.61 15.24
N GLU A 120 12.01 3.82 15.31
CA GLU A 120 12.86 3.88 14.13
C GLU A 120 12.84 2.56 13.36
N TYR A 121 12.97 1.45 14.05
CA TYR A 121 12.95 0.13 13.45
C TYR A 121 11.60 -0.16 12.78
N VAL A 122 10.50 0.06 13.50
CA VAL A 122 9.16 -0.22 13.00
C VAL A 122 8.85 0.67 11.79
N SER A 123 9.14 1.97 11.88
CA SER A 123 8.91 2.92 10.80
C SER A 123 9.70 2.54 9.54
N ASN A 124 11.00 2.28 9.68
CA ASN A 124 11.84 1.95 8.53
C ASN A 124 11.43 0.63 7.87
N SER A 125 11.06 -0.36 8.67
CA SER A 125 10.61 -1.65 8.17
C SER A 125 9.30 -1.53 7.38
N VAL A 126 8.33 -0.79 7.91
CA VAL A 126 7.03 -0.60 7.25
C VAL A 126 7.17 0.24 5.99
N LEU A 127 7.98 1.32 6.05
CA LEU A 127 8.25 2.15 4.87
C LEU A 127 8.89 1.34 3.75
N GLY A 128 9.91 0.54 4.04
CA GLY A 128 10.57 -0.30 3.04
C GLY A 128 9.61 -1.32 2.41
N GLY A 129 8.78 -1.94 3.24
CA GLY A 129 7.79 -2.90 2.76
C GLY A 129 6.75 -2.28 1.83
N TRP A 130 6.13 -1.18 2.23
CA TRP A 130 5.12 -0.52 1.39
C TRP A 130 5.71 0.14 0.15
N HIS A 131 6.94 0.67 0.23
CA HIS A 131 7.64 1.17 -0.95
C HIS A 131 7.70 0.11 -2.04
N LYS A 132 8.05 -1.09 -1.67
CA LYS A 132 8.13 -2.25 -2.56
C LYS A 132 6.78 -2.56 -3.22
N TYR A 133 5.69 -2.55 -2.44
CA TYR A 133 4.35 -2.81 -2.97
C TYR A 133 3.87 -1.71 -3.91
N LEU A 134 4.17 -0.44 -3.59
CA LEU A 134 3.80 0.67 -4.47
C LEU A 134 4.58 0.64 -5.78
N ASP A 135 5.85 0.25 -5.74
CA ASP A 135 6.64 0.05 -6.96
C ASP A 135 6.07 -1.09 -7.80
N SER A 136 5.60 -2.17 -7.15
CA SER A 136 4.93 -3.28 -7.82
C SER A 136 3.67 -2.81 -8.55
N LEU A 137 2.86 -1.97 -7.90
CA LEU A 137 1.67 -1.38 -8.52
C LEU A 137 2.05 -0.59 -9.78
N GLU A 138 3.06 0.27 -9.69
CA GLU A 138 3.48 1.09 -10.84
C GLU A 138 3.97 0.23 -12.01
N ARG A 139 4.74 -0.83 -11.73
CA ARG A 139 5.18 -1.75 -12.79
C ARG A 139 3.99 -2.46 -13.44
N HIS A 140 3.01 -2.88 -12.64
CA HIS A 140 1.81 -3.51 -13.15
C HIS A 140 1.03 -2.55 -14.06
N LEU A 141 0.88 -1.28 -13.67
CA LEU A 141 0.22 -0.26 -14.47
C LEU A 141 0.95 0.00 -15.79
N ASP A 142 2.27 -0.09 -15.78
CA ASP A 142 3.10 0.07 -16.98
C ASP A 142 3.14 -1.18 -17.87
N GLY A 143 2.41 -2.23 -17.50
CA GLY A 143 2.33 -3.47 -18.27
C GLY A 143 3.44 -4.48 -17.95
N GLY A 144 4.23 -4.22 -16.92
CA GLY A 144 5.30 -5.11 -16.48
C GLY A 144 4.85 -6.12 -15.44
N ALA A 145 5.80 -6.93 -14.97
CA ALA A 145 5.57 -7.88 -13.89
C ALA A 145 5.67 -7.17 -12.54
N GLY A 146 4.57 -7.15 -11.80
CA GLY A 146 4.53 -6.50 -10.50
C GLY A 146 4.41 -7.51 -9.37
N ASP A 147 5.51 -8.15 -8.98
CA ASP A 147 5.48 -9.08 -7.84
C ASP A 147 6.43 -8.58 -6.75
N PRO A 148 5.88 -8.00 -5.64
CA PRO A 148 6.72 -7.44 -4.59
C PRO A 148 7.55 -8.49 -3.85
N ARG A 149 7.21 -9.76 -3.94
CA ARG A 149 7.97 -10.84 -3.28
C ARG A 149 9.36 -11.01 -3.86
N THR A 150 9.55 -10.62 -5.12
CA THR A 150 10.84 -10.74 -5.81
C THR A 150 11.65 -9.45 -5.76
N ASP A 151 11.10 -8.38 -5.23
CA ASP A 151 11.75 -7.08 -5.16
C ASP A 151 12.69 -6.99 -3.96
N VAL A 152 13.77 -6.22 -4.14
CA VAL A 152 14.64 -5.85 -3.04
C VAL A 152 13.98 -4.70 -2.27
N GLU A 153 13.81 -4.88 -0.98
CA GLU A 153 13.23 -3.86 -0.10
C GLU A 153 14.17 -2.66 0.02
N VAL A 154 13.61 -1.46 -0.08
CA VAL A 154 14.39 -0.22 0.11
C VAL A 154 14.73 -0.06 1.59
N ASP A 155 16.02 0.11 1.88
CA ASP A 155 16.48 0.27 3.25
C ASP A 155 16.39 1.74 3.69
N TYR A 156 15.32 2.08 4.36
CA TYR A 156 15.06 3.44 4.81
C TYR A 156 16.02 3.89 5.92
N SER A 157 16.70 2.97 6.58
CA SER A 157 17.68 3.33 7.61
C SER A 157 18.94 4.01 7.05
N LYS A 158 19.13 3.89 5.73
CA LYS A 158 20.29 4.46 5.03
C LYS A 158 20.00 5.76 4.28
N LEU A 159 18.80 6.27 4.42
CA LEU A 159 18.39 7.49 3.71
C LEU A 159 18.62 8.75 4.55
#